data_19977c4613dc2276d1665e1d25f07d04
#
_entry.id   19977c4613dc2276d1665e1d25f07d04
#
_cell.length_a   1.000
_cell.length_b   1.000
_cell.length_c   1.000
_cell.angle_alpha   90.00
_cell.angle_beta   90.00
_cell.angle_gamma   90.00
#
_symmetry.space_group_name_H-M   'P 1'
#
loop_
_entity.id
_entity.type
_entity.pdbx_description
1 polymer ?
#
loop_
_entity_poly.entity_id
_entity_poly.type
_entity_poly.pdbx_seq_one_letter_code
_entity_poly.pdbx_strand_id
1 'polypeptide(L)'
;GTYIAGSLGHSLSALGLGSSLAGAVIEAFDTRVLFTGDTRAGDSVRLIVNEEYVDGAFYRYSAVQAVEYSGERAGKLQAFWYEPEDGHAEWFDPSGRAVHGGWLRTPLRYDHVSSPFNLKRRHPILKRIMPHLGIDYSASTGTPAYAAGDGTTTFAGPRGPNGNLVSMRHPNGFETHYAHLWKIASGIRPGTKVKQRQNIGYVGSTGRSTGPHLHFAL
;
A
#
# COMPACT_ATOMS: atom_id res chain seq x y z
N GLY A 1 1.46 4.68 -24.53
CA GLY A 1 2.53 4.14 -23.72
C GLY A 1 3.72 5.10 -23.67
N THR A 2 4.57 4.99 -22.67
CA THR A 2 5.75 5.84 -22.52
C THR A 2 6.91 5.05 -21.92
N TYR A 3 8.12 5.60 -22.14
CA TYR A 3 9.34 5.14 -21.47
C TYR A 3 9.60 5.96 -20.20
N ILE A 4 10.13 5.30 -19.17
CA ILE A 4 10.50 5.94 -17.92
C ILE A 4 11.88 6.59 -18.09
N ALA A 5 11.94 7.92 -17.90
CA ALA A 5 13.17 8.71 -18.03
C ALA A 5 13.75 9.14 -16.66
N GLY A 6 13.29 8.53 -15.58
CA GLY A 6 13.69 8.85 -14.20
C GLY A 6 12.76 8.18 -13.22
N SER A 7 11.78 8.89 -12.68
CA SER A 7 10.70 8.27 -11.90
C SER A 7 9.45 8.07 -12.74
N LEU A 8 8.64 7.08 -12.39
CA LEU A 8 7.34 6.83 -13.03
C LEU A 8 6.45 8.08 -13.02
N GLY A 9 6.33 8.74 -11.87
CA GLY A 9 5.50 9.93 -11.71
C GLY A 9 5.97 11.08 -12.60
N HIS A 10 7.28 11.34 -12.66
CA HIS A 10 7.84 12.38 -13.53
C HIS A 10 7.57 12.09 -15.01
N SER A 11 7.78 10.85 -15.44
CA SER A 11 7.59 10.45 -16.84
C SER A 11 6.13 10.56 -17.29
N LEU A 12 5.19 10.21 -16.42
CA LEU A 12 3.75 10.36 -16.71
C LEU A 12 3.33 11.83 -16.67
N SER A 13 3.82 12.63 -15.73
CA SER A 13 3.55 14.08 -15.68
C SER A 13 4.06 14.83 -16.92
N ALA A 14 5.23 14.46 -17.43
CA ALA A 14 5.80 15.05 -18.65
C ALA A 14 4.92 14.82 -19.90
N LEU A 15 4.04 13.82 -19.87
CA LEU A 15 3.03 13.55 -20.90
C LEU A 15 1.67 14.21 -20.63
N GLY A 16 1.56 15.06 -19.61
CA GLY A 16 0.29 15.66 -19.19
C GLY A 16 -0.65 14.66 -18.51
N LEU A 17 -0.14 13.48 -18.15
CA LEU A 17 -0.90 12.44 -17.44
C LEU A 17 -0.84 12.73 -15.94
N GLY A 18 -1.99 12.89 -15.30
CA GLY A 18 -2.09 13.27 -13.90
C GLY A 18 -1.53 12.21 -12.93
N SER A 19 -1.31 12.62 -11.68
CA SER A 19 -0.81 11.76 -10.60
C SER A 19 -1.71 10.55 -10.31
N SER A 20 -2.99 10.61 -10.66
CA SER A 20 -3.95 9.51 -10.52
C SER A 20 -3.56 8.29 -11.37
N LEU A 21 -3.06 8.49 -12.59
CA LEU A 21 -2.60 7.39 -13.45
C LEU A 21 -1.32 6.76 -12.92
N ALA A 22 -0.38 7.56 -12.41
CA ALA A 22 0.79 7.02 -11.72
C ALA A 22 0.40 6.20 -10.48
N GLY A 23 -0.59 6.67 -9.73
CA GLY A 23 -1.16 5.95 -8.59
C GLY A 23 -1.72 4.58 -8.99
N ALA A 24 -2.46 4.50 -10.09
CA ALA A 24 -3.02 3.23 -10.59
C ALA A 24 -1.93 2.24 -11.04
N VAL A 25 -0.85 2.71 -11.69
CA VAL A 25 0.29 1.85 -12.05
C VAL A 25 0.99 1.29 -10.82
N ILE A 26 1.24 2.16 -9.83
CA ILE A 26 1.85 1.73 -8.56
C ILE A 26 0.93 0.73 -7.88
N GLU A 27 -0.35 1.04 -7.81
CA GLU A 27 -1.34 0.16 -7.20
C GLU A 27 -1.39 -1.21 -7.87
N ALA A 28 -1.38 -1.28 -9.20
CA ALA A 28 -1.44 -2.54 -9.93
C ALA A 28 -0.27 -3.48 -9.62
N PHE A 29 0.92 -2.95 -9.27
CA PHE A 29 2.14 -3.75 -9.15
C PHE A 29 2.93 -3.55 -7.85
N ASP A 30 2.36 -2.91 -6.80
CA ASP A 30 3.06 -2.61 -5.54
C ASP A 30 3.60 -3.85 -4.82
N THR A 31 3.02 -5.03 -5.06
CA THR A 31 3.51 -6.31 -4.55
C THR A 31 4.68 -6.89 -5.35
N ARG A 32 4.89 -6.42 -6.58
CA ARG A 32 5.87 -6.93 -7.55
C ARG A 32 7.03 -5.97 -7.81
N VAL A 33 6.78 -4.67 -7.81
CA VAL A 33 7.73 -3.62 -8.20
C VAL A 33 7.83 -2.56 -7.13
N LEU A 34 9.05 -2.29 -6.66
CA LEU A 34 9.34 -1.12 -5.85
C LEU A 34 9.68 0.05 -6.78
N PHE A 35 8.68 0.83 -7.17
CA PHE A 35 8.83 1.91 -8.14
C PHE A 35 9.86 2.99 -7.74
N THR A 36 10.25 3.07 -6.48
CA THR A 36 11.32 3.96 -5.99
C THR A 36 12.72 3.37 -6.13
N GLY A 37 12.85 2.06 -6.38
CA GLY A 37 14.14 1.37 -6.40
C GLY A 37 14.35 0.40 -7.55
N ASP A 38 13.29 -0.15 -8.12
CA ASP A 38 13.37 -1.17 -9.17
C ASP A 38 13.27 -0.59 -10.58
N THR A 39 12.71 0.62 -10.73
CA THR A 39 12.58 1.28 -12.05
C THR A 39 13.93 1.77 -12.58
N ARG A 40 14.10 1.65 -13.89
CA ARG A 40 15.29 2.10 -14.63
C ARG A 40 14.87 2.96 -15.81
N ALA A 41 15.80 3.81 -16.27
CA ALA A 41 15.63 4.52 -17.52
C ALA A 41 15.51 3.50 -18.67
N GLY A 42 14.49 3.65 -19.51
CA GLY A 42 14.18 2.71 -20.58
C GLY A 42 13.09 1.70 -20.25
N ASP A 43 12.73 1.52 -18.98
CA ASP A 43 11.51 0.79 -18.63
C ASP A 43 10.30 1.47 -19.27
N SER A 44 9.27 0.71 -19.59
CA SER A 44 8.09 1.24 -20.28
C SER A 44 6.79 0.92 -19.55
N VAL A 45 5.82 1.82 -19.70
CA VAL A 45 4.45 1.68 -19.20
C VAL A 45 3.46 1.88 -20.34
N ARG A 46 2.47 1.00 -20.44
CA ARG A 46 1.32 1.12 -21.33
C ARG A 46 0.06 1.05 -20.50
N LEU A 47 -0.89 1.93 -20.80
CA LEU A 47 -2.17 2.02 -20.10
C LEU A 47 -3.33 1.92 -21.09
N ILE A 48 -4.42 1.30 -20.66
CA ILE A 48 -5.75 1.47 -21.21
C ILE A 48 -6.55 2.25 -20.19
N VAL A 49 -7.05 3.42 -20.59
CA VAL A 49 -7.72 4.37 -19.70
C VAL A 49 -9.04 4.84 -20.33
N ASN A 50 -10.00 5.17 -19.49
CA ASN A 50 -11.23 5.83 -19.93
C ASN A 50 -10.99 7.34 -19.97
N GLU A 51 -11.44 7.97 -21.04
CA GLU A 51 -11.46 9.42 -21.21
C GLU A 51 -12.86 9.95 -20.96
N GLU A 52 -12.98 11.00 -20.18
CA GLU A 52 -14.21 11.74 -19.99
C GLU A 52 -14.18 13.04 -20.79
N TYR A 53 -15.27 13.34 -21.48
CA TYR A 53 -15.45 14.54 -22.27
C TYR A 53 -16.65 15.33 -21.74
N VAL A 54 -16.53 16.66 -21.70
CA VAL A 54 -17.60 17.60 -21.37
C VAL A 54 -17.76 18.54 -22.56
N ASP A 55 -18.96 18.64 -23.07
CA ASP A 55 -19.30 19.47 -24.25
C ASP A 55 -18.37 19.20 -25.46
N GLY A 56 -17.96 17.94 -25.65
CA GLY A 56 -17.10 17.52 -26.74
C GLY A 56 -15.60 17.80 -26.53
N ALA A 57 -15.22 18.46 -25.43
CA ALA A 57 -13.84 18.70 -25.06
C ALA A 57 -13.34 17.65 -24.05
N PHE A 58 -12.08 17.21 -24.22
CA PHE A 58 -11.44 16.31 -23.23
C PHE A 58 -11.43 16.99 -21.85
N TYR A 59 -11.93 16.28 -20.84
CA TYR A 59 -11.99 16.76 -19.46
C TYR A 59 -10.93 16.09 -18.58
N ARG A 60 -10.93 14.75 -18.54
CA ARG A 60 -9.95 13.99 -17.72
C ARG A 60 -9.89 12.52 -18.10
N TYR A 61 -8.86 11.85 -17.60
CA TYR A 61 -8.84 10.40 -17.49
C TYR A 61 -9.56 9.96 -16.21
N SER A 62 -10.51 9.03 -16.29
CA SER A 62 -11.36 8.64 -15.15
C SER A 62 -10.97 7.30 -14.54
N ALA A 63 -10.78 6.26 -15.35
CA ALA A 63 -10.45 4.94 -14.86
C ALA A 63 -9.31 4.31 -15.68
N VAL A 64 -8.45 3.57 -15.01
CA VAL A 64 -7.44 2.72 -15.65
C VAL A 64 -7.99 1.30 -15.70
N GLN A 65 -8.14 0.76 -16.90
CA GLN A 65 -8.68 -0.59 -17.13
C GLN A 65 -7.58 -1.65 -17.24
N ALA A 66 -6.43 -1.27 -17.79
CA ALA A 66 -5.30 -2.18 -17.88
C ALA A 66 -3.97 -1.43 -17.79
N VAL A 67 -3.00 -2.11 -17.21
CA VAL A 67 -1.62 -1.64 -17.08
C VAL A 67 -0.68 -2.73 -17.56
N GLU A 68 0.26 -2.35 -18.41
CA GLU A 68 1.44 -3.16 -18.73
C GLU A 68 2.68 -2.37 -18.29
N TYR A 69 3.54 -3.01 -17.52
CA TYR A 69 4.87 -2.53 -17.17
C TYR A 69 5.91 -3.48 -17.76
N SER A 70 6.94 -2.95 -18.36
CA SER A 70 8.08 -3.72 -18.86
C SER A 70 9.36 -3.07 -18.41
N GLY A 71 10.12 -3.75 -17.57
CA GLY A 71 11.34 -3.24 -16.99
C GLY A 71 12.44 -4.29 -16.89
N GLU A 72 13.68 -3.82 -16.85
CA GLU A 72 14.86 -4.68 -16.81
C GLU A 72 14.83 -5.63 -15.60
N ARG A 73 14.42 -5.13 -14.43
CA ARG A 73 14.40 -5.92 -13.18
C ARG A 73 13.13 -6.71 -12.97
N ALA A 74 11.99 -6.11 -13.26
CA ALA A 74 10.70 -6.74 -12.99
C ALA A 74 10.19 -7.61 -14.14
N GLY A 75 10.82 -7.52 -15.33
CA GLY A 75 10.33 -8.16 -16.52
C GLY A 75 9.04 -7.52 -17.03
N LYS A 76 8.23 -8.31 -17.74
CA LYS A 76 6.94 -7.88 -18.28
C LYS A 76 5.83 -8.27 -17.32
N LEU A 77 5.07 -7.29 -16.84
CA LEU A 77 3.93 -7.43 -15.95
C LEU A 77 2.70 -6.85 -16.62
N GLN A 78 1.56 -7.51 -16.47
CA GLN A 78 0.27 -7.06 -16.96
C GLN A 78 -0.77 -7.19 -15.87
N ALA A 79 -1.65 -6.19 -15.75
CA ALA A 79 -2.76 -6.20 -14.81
C ALA A 79 -4.00 -5.60 -15.47
N PHE A 80 -5.15 -6.19 -15.20
CA PHE A 80 -6.44 -5.80 -15.71
C PHE A 80 -7.36 -5.51 -14.53
N TRP A 81 -7.96 -4.32 -14.51
CA TRP A 81 -8.95 -3.96 -13.51
C TRP A 81 -10.27 -4.65 -13.84
N TYR A 82 -10.79 -5.40 -12.90
CA TYR A 82 -12.05 -6.08 -13.04
C TYR A 82 -12.84 -6.04 -11.73
N GLU A 83 -14.15 -5.81 -11.84
CA GLU A 83 -15.09 -5.86 -10.74
C GLU A 83 -16.01 -7.07 -10.94
N PRO A 84 -15.78 -8.18 -10.21
CA PRO A 84 -16.63 -9.35 -10.25
C PRO A 84 -18.00 -9.05 -9.62
N GLU A 85 -19.00 -9.91 -9.91
CA GLU A 85 -20.38 -9.74 -9.41
C GLU A 85 -20.48 -9.71 -7.88
N ASP A 86 -19.48 -10.26 -7.16
CA ASP A 86 -19.39 -10.19 -5.70
C ASP A 86 -18.97 -8.81 -5.16
N GLY A 87 -18.68 -7.84 -6.05
CA GLY A 87 -18.43 -6.45 -5.73
C GLY A 87 -17.01 -6.13 -5.22
N HIS A 88 -16.06 -7.03 -5.37
CA HIS A 88 -14.66 -6.80 -5.00
C HIS A 88 -13.80 -6.49 -6.23
N ALA A 89 -13.82 -5.22 -6.65
CA ALA A 89 -12.98 -4.75 -7.75
C ALA A 89 -11.51 -4.87 -7.41
N GLU A 90 -10.72 -5.51 -8.29
CA GLU A 90 -9.30 -5.76 -8.09
C GLU A 90 -8.53 -5.86 -9.42
N TRP A 91 -7.20 -5.82 -9.32
CA TRP A 91 -6.30 -6.10 -10.42
C TRP A 91 -6.06 -7.60 -10.60
N PHE A 92 -6.24 -8.10 -11.81
CA PHE A 92 -6.02 -9.50 -12.19
C PHE A 92 -4.90 -9.63 -13.22
N ASP A 93 -4.08 -10.67 -13.10
CA ASP A 93 -3.08 -11.01 -14.11
C ASP A 93 -3.73 -11.65 -15.36
N PRO A 94 -2.98 -11.85 -16.48
CA PRO A 94 -3.52 -12.48 -17.68
C PRO A 94 -4.06 -13.91 -17.47
N SER A 95 -3.75 -14.57 -16.37
CA SER A 95 -4.26 -15.88 -16.01
C SER A 95 -5.54 -15.84 -15.16
N GLY A 96 -6.06 -14.63 -14.87
CA GLY A 96 -7.24 -14.43 -14.05
C GLY A 96 -6.99 -14.57 -12.56
N ARG A 97 -5.74 -14.52 -12.10
CA ARG A 97 -5.40 -14.50 -10.67
C ARG A 97 -5.27 -13.05 -10.20
N ALA A 98 -5.77 -12.77 -9.00
CA ALA A 98 -5.58 -11.48 -8.38
C ALA A 98 -4.08 -11.15 -8.25
N VAL A 99 -3.67 -9.99 -8.78
CA VAL A 99 -2.27 -9.55 -8.76
C VAL A 99 -1.78 -9.39 -7.32
N HIS A 100 -2.67 -8.97 -6.43
CA HIS A 100 -2.41 -8.78 -5.01
C HIS A 100 -2.67 -10.04 -4.17
N GLY A 101 -2.78 -11.20 -4.78
CA GLY A 101 -3.00 -12.50 -4.10
C GLY A 101 -1.93 -12.93 -3.09
N GLY A 102 -1.07 -12.00 -2.68
CA GLY A 102 -0.07 -12.11 -1.63
C GLY A 102 -0.28 -11.06 -0.56
N TRP A 103 0.83 -10.48 -0.09
CA TRP A 103 0.85 -9.43 0.92
C TRP A 103 1.04 -8.06 0.27
N LEU A 104 0.34 -7.03 0.77
CA LEU A 104 0.74 -5.66 0.46
C LEU A 104 2.16 -5.43 0.98
N ARG A 105 3.03 -4.92 0.13
CA ARG A 105 4.38 -4.55 0.50
C ARG A 105 4.40 -3.44 1.55
N THR A 106 3.43 -2.53 1.44
CA THR A 106 3.22 -1.42 2.37
C THR A 106 1.73 -1.25 2.65
N PRO A 107 1.30 -1.25 3.93
CA PRO A 107 -0.10 -1.20 4.29
C PRO A 107 -0.68 0.23 4.33
N LEU A 108 0.02 1.22 3.78
CA LEU A 108 -0.41 2.62 3.73
C LEU A 108 0.37 3.40 2.68
N ARG A 109 -0.09 4.60 2.34
CA ARG A 109 0.74 5.63 1.70
C ARG A 109 1.58 6.31 2.78
N TYR A 110 2.88 6.42 2.57
CA TYR A 110 3.82 6.94 3.56
C TYR A 110 4.82 7.92 2.92
N ASP A 111 5.40 8.79 3.74
CA ASP A 111 6.39 9.77 3.28
C ASP A 111 7.77 9.10 3.14
N HIS A 112 8.20 8.40 4.20
CA HIS A 112 9.46 7.66 4.24
C HIS A 112 9.43 6.59 5.34
N VAL A 113 10.34 5.62 5.25
CA VAL A 113 10.60 4.67 6.33
C VAL A 113 11.44 5.35 7.39
N SER A 114 10.84 5.65 8.54
CA SER A 114 11.51 6.34 9.65
C SER A 114 12.37 5.39 10.50
N SER A 115 12.03 4.09 10.54
CA SER A 115 12.82 3.07 11.21
C SER A 115 12.61 1.70 10.57
N PRO A 116 13.64 1.07 9.99
CA PRO A 116 13.53 -0.27 9.44
C PRO A 116 13.53 -1.34 10.55
N PHE A 117 13.21 -2.58 10.17
CA PHE A 117 13.42 -3.76 10.99
C PHE A 117 14.90 -3.86 11.39
N ASN A 118 15.17 -4.03 12.69
CA ASN A 118 16.54 -4.11 13.21
C ASN A 118 16.57 -4.82 14.57
N LEU A 119 17.22 -5.97 14.64
CA LEU A 119 17.35 -6.75 15.87
C LEU A 119 18.25 -6.09 16.94
N LYS A 120 19.10 -5.13 16.55
CA LYS A 120 20.07 -4.46 17.42
C LYS A 120 19.91 -2.93 17.43
N ARG A 121 18.68 -2.42 17.31
CA ARG A 121 18.40 -0.98 17.29
C ARG A 121 18.64 -0.36 18.68
N ARG A 122 19.35 0.79 18.70
CA ARG A 122 19.35 1.64 19.89
C ARG A 122 18.02 2.39 20.00
N HIS A 123 17.24 2.05 21.02
CA HIS A 123 15.90 2.61 21.18
C HIS A 123 15.94 4.15 21.38
N PRO A 124 15.23 4.96 20.59
CA PRO A 124 15.35 6.44 20.62
C PRO A 124 14.97 7.04 21.98
N ILE A 125 13.98 6.49 22.68
CA ILE A 125 13.51 6.98 23.98
C ILE A 125 14.30 6.30 25.12
N LEU A 126 14.38 4.97 25.14
CA LEU A 126 14.96 4.21 26.26
C LEU A 126 16.48 4.16 26.25
N LYS A 127 17.14 4.65 25.18
CA LYS A 127 18.60 4.73 24.99
C LYS A 127 19.38 3.42 25.20
N ARG A 128 18.70 2.26 25.16
CA ARG A 128 19.27 0.93 25.26
C ARG A 128 19.07 0.14 23.97
N ILE A 129 19.85 -0.92 23.76
CA ILE A 129 19.68 -1.81 22.61
C ILE A 129 18.39 -2.62 22.81
N MET A 130 17.48 -2.50 21.87
CA MET A 130 16.22 -3.24 21.81
C MET A 130 15.89 -3.58 20.36
N PRO A 131 15.45 -4.81 20.08
CA PRO A 131 15.02 -5.15 18.74
C PRO A 131 13.83 -4.29 18.31
N HIS A 132 13.83 -3.91 17.03
CA HIS A 132 12.69 -3.33 16.33
C HIS A 132 12.14 -4.39 15.39
N LEU A 133 11.06 -5.05 15.81
CA LEU A 133 10.50 -6.23 15.13
C LEU A 133 9.45 -5.84 14.08
N GLY A 134 9.54 -4.65 13.51
CA GLY A 134 8.66 -4.15 12.49
C GLY A 134 9.32 -3.04 11.69
N ILE A 135 8.52 -2.36 10.90
CA ILE A 135 8.92 -1.20 10.12
C ILE A 135 8.04 -0.02 10.56
N ASP A 136 8.68 1.14 10.81
CA ASP A 136 7.99 2.37 11.11
C ASP A 136 7.87 3.20 9.82
N TYR A 137 6.65 3.39 9.34
CA TYR A 137 6.31 4.20 8.17
C TYR A 137 5.82 5.58 8.64
N SER A 138 6.59 6.63 8.36
CA SER A 138 6.19 8.02 8.63
C SER A 138 5.05 8.42 7.70
N ALA A 139 3.97 8.91 8.27
CA ALA A 139 2.82 9.45 7.54
C ALA A 139 2.01 10.38 8.44
N SER A 140 1.27 11.31 7.86
CA SER A 140 0.43 12.25 8.60
C SER A 140 -0.65 11.54 9.41
N THR A 141 -0.98 12.10 10.58
CA THR A 141 -2.11 11.60 11.37
C THR A 141 -3.39 11.60 10.53
N GLY A 142 -4.14 10.52 10.59
CA GLY A 142 -5.36 10.34 9.80
C GLY A 142 -5.14 9.65 8.44
N THR A 143 -3.90 9.40 8.04
CA THR A 143 -3.62 8.58 6.84
C THR A 143 -4.21 7.19 7.02
N PRO A 144 -5.01 6.66 6.06
CA PRO A 144 -5.58 5.33 6.15
C PRO A 144 -4.51 4.23 6.20
N ALA A 145 -4.69 3.28 7.12
CA ALA A 145 -3.93 2.04 7.19
C ALA A 145 -4.81 0.88 6.71
N TYR A 146 -4.23 0.05 5.84
CA TYR A 146 -4.95 -1.03 5.17
C TYR A 146 -4.45 -2.40 5.62
N ALA A 147 -5.34 -3.40 5.60
CA ALA A 147 -4.96 -4.79 5.82
C ALA A 147 -3.96 -5.24 4.75
N ALA A 148 -2.80 -5.74 5.16
CA ALA A 148 -1.76 -6.22 4.26
C ALA A 148 -2.13 -7.50 3.51
N GLY A 149 -3.10 -8.25 4.01
CA GLY A 149 -3.63 -9.47 3.40
C GLY A 149 -4.99 -9.81 3.97
N ASP A 150 -5.69 -10.75 3.32
CA ASP A 150 -6.93 -11.33 3.85
C ASP A 150 -6.68 -11.95 5.22
N GLY A 151 -7.60 -11.75 6.17
CA GLY A 151 -7.42 -12.31 7.50
C GLY A 151 -8.60 -12.07 8.44
N THR A 152 -8.39 -12.43 9.69
CA THR A 152 -9.36 -12.19 10.77
C THR A 152 -8.69 -11.37 11.86
N THR A 153 -9.33 -10.30 12.29
CA THR A 153 -8.84 -9.48 13.40
C THR A 153 -8.83 -10.30 14.68
N THR A 154 -7.68 -10.39 15.32
CA THR A 154 -7.50 -11.07 16.62
C THR A 154 -7.54 -10.09 17.79
N PHE A 155 -7.15 -8.84 17.54
CA PHE A 155 -7.17 -7.77 18.53
C PHE A 155 -7.46 -6.41 17.87
N ALA A 156 -8.22 -5.56 18.54
CA ALA A 156 -8.47 -4.18 18.13
C ALA A 156 -8.75 -3.32 19.38
N GLY A 157 -7.83 -2.43 19.75
CA GLY A 157 -7.96 -1.58 20.92
C GLY A 157 -6.63 -1.01 21.44
N PRO A 158 -6.65 -0.31 22.59
CA PRO A 158 -5.45 0.18 23.25
C PRO A 158 -4.63 -0.97 23.85
N ARG A 159 -3.29 -0.95 23.63
CA ARG A 159 -2.37 -1.99 24.13
C ARG A 159 -1.03 -1.38 24.60
N GLY A 160 -1.07 -0.69 25.72
CA GLY A 160 0.12 -0.16 26.38
C GLY A 160 1.05 0.62 25.46
N PRO A 161 2.34 0.25 25.34
CA PRO A 161 3.32 0.95 24.50
C PRO A 161 2.95 1.03 23.01
N ASN A 162 2.15 0.08 22.51
CA ASN A 162 1.72 0.04 21.10
C ASN A 162 0.61 1.06 20.79
N GLY A 163 0.04 1.71 21.82
CA GLY A 163 -1.10 2.59 21.62
C GLY A 163 -2.32 1.82 21.11
N ASN A 164 -3.09 2.41 20.22
CA ASN A 164 -4.17 1.70 19.55
C ASN A 164 -3.56 0.74 18.52
N LEU A 165 -3.88 -0.53 18.71
CA LEU A 165 -3.35 -1.65 17.94
C LEU A 165 -4.49 -2.40 17.26
N VAL A 166 -4.28 -2.78 16.01
CA VAL A 166 -5.01 -3.85 15.32
C VAL A 166 -4.05 -5.00 15.06
N SER A 167 -4.45 -6.22 15.41
CA SER A 167 -3.72 -7.45 15.05
C SER A 167 -4.64 -8.35 14.24
N MET A 168 -4.08 -8.99 13.23
CA MET A 168 -4.81 -9.87 12.32
C MET A 168 -4.07 -11.20 12.16
N ARG A 169 -4.82 -12.31 12.11
CA ARG A 169 -4.32 -13.62 11.73
C ARG A 169 -4.76 -13.94 10.31
N HIS A 170 -3.83 -14.45 9.52
CA HIS A 170 -4.00 -14.75 8.10
C HIS A 170 -4.11 -16.27 7.87
N PRO A 171 -4.70 -16.70 6.72
CA PRO A 171 -4.92 -18.12 6.44
C PRO A 171 -3.64 -18.97 6.42
N ASN A 172 -2.48 -18.36 6.12
CA ASN A 172 -1.16 -19.00 6.11
C ASN A 172 -0.49 -19.11 7.49
N GLY A 173 -1.20 -18.71 8.56
CA GLY A 173 -0.72 -18.77 9.95
C GLY A 173 0.09 -17.57 10.42
N PHE A 174 0.44 -16.65 9.55
CA PHE A 174 1.09 -15.40 9.94
C PHE A 174 0.13 -14.45 10.67
N GLU A 175 0.71 -13.55 11.46
CA GLU A 175 -0.03 -12.46 12.09
C GLU A 175 0.58 -11.11 11.67
N THR A 176 -0.28 -10.11 11.41
CA THR A 176 0.15 -8.73 11.20
C THR A 176 -0.33 -7.83 12.32
N HIS A 177 0.50 -6.83 12.65
CA HIS A 177 0.25 -5.87 13.71
C HIS A 177 0.39 -4.45 13.16
N TYR A 178 -0.60 -3.60 13.49
CA TYR A 178 -0.70 -2.20 13.07
C TYR A 178 -0.84 -1.35 14.32
N ALA A 179 0.25 -0.71 14.75
CA ALA A 179 0.29 0.00 16.03
C ALA A 179 0.36 1.53 15.86
N HIS A 180 0.23 2.23 16.98
CA HIS A 180 0.23 3.70 17.10
C HIS A 180 -0.92 4.39 16.37
N LEU A 181 -2.01 3.65 16.06
CA LEU A 181 -3.17 4.21 15.36
C LEU A 181 -3.82 5.34 16.18
N TRP A 182 -4.20 6.41 15.48
CA TRP A 182 -5.05 7.45 16.06
C TRP A 182 -6.45 6.91 16.33
N LYS A 183 -7.01 6.19 15.33
CA LYS A 183 -8.37 5.64 15.39
C LYS A 183 -8.41 4.30 14.64
N ILE A 184 -9.11 3.33 15.21
CA ILE A 184 -9.46 2.07 14.55
C ILE A 184 -10.68 2.32 13.65
N ALA A 185 -10.69 1.74 12.46
CA ALA A 185 -11.80 1.91 11.51
C ALA A 185 -13.09 1.29 12.07
N SER A 186 -14.22 1.89 11.67
CA SER A 186 -15.54 1.40 12.10
C SER A 186 -15.75 -0.05 11.68
N GLY A 187 -16.30 -0.86 12.58
CA GLY A 187 -16.55 -2.28 12.34
C GLY A 187 -15.35 -3.21 12.56
N ILE A 188 -14.13 -2.68 12.75
CA ILE A 188 -12.95 -3.50 13.06
C ILE A 188 -12.93 -3.84 14.54
N ARG A 189 -13.13 -5.12 14.85
CA ARG A 189 -13.16 -5.69 16.21
C ARG A 189 -12.65 -7.14 16.16
N PRO A 190 -12.25 -7.75 17.28
CA PRO A 190 -11.88 -9.17 17.29
C PRO A 190 -12.95 -10.05 16.65
N GLY A 191 -12.54 -10.97 15.78
CA GLY A 191 -13.40 -11.84 14.99
C GLY A 191 -13.86 -11.26 13.64
N THR A 192 -13.61 -9.97 13.34
CA THR A 192 -13.96 -9.39 12.04
C THR A 192 -13.10 -10.02 10.95
N LYS A 193 -13.72 -10.58 9.91
CA LYS A 193 -13.06 -10.96 8.66
C LYS A 193 -12.75 -9.71 7.85
N VAL A 194 -11.53 -9.56 7.43
CA VAL A 194 -11.00 -8.38 6.73
C VAL A 194 -10.38 -8.83 5.43
N LYS A 195 -10.66 -8.11 4.36
CA LYS A 195 -10.03 -8.32 3.06
C LYS A 195 -8.74 -7.51 2.95
N GLN A 196 -7.80 -7.97 2.13
CA GLN A 196 -6.64 -7.19 1.73
C GLN A 196 -7.09 -5.80 1.24
N ARG A 197 -6.32 -4.76 1.54
CA ARG A 197 -6.64 -3.34 1.25
C ARG A 197 -7.87 -2.77 1.98
N GLN A 198 -8.59 -3.54 2.74
CA GLN A 198 -9.65 -2.97 3.57
C GLN A 198 -9.03 -2.03 4.62
N ASN A 199 -9.62 -0.84 4.78
CA ASN A 199 -9.20 0.11 5.82
C ASN A 199 -9.45 -0.49 7.21
N ILE A 200 -8.40 -0.55 8.03
CA ILE A 200 -8.45 -1.10 9.39
C ILE A 200 -8.23 -0.03 10.47
N GLY A 201 -7.78 1.15 10.08
CA GLY A 201 -7.51 2.25 11.00
C GLY A 201 -6.82 3.42 10.32
N TYR A 202 -6.38 4.35 11.13
CA TYR A 202 -5.75 5.59 10.67
C TYR A 202 -4.49 5.86 11.48
N VAL A 203 -3.42 6.25 10.79
CA VAL A 203 -2.12 6.60 11.38
C VAL A 203 -2.29 7.61 12.51
N GLY A 204 -1.53 7.44 13.56
CA GLY A 204 -1.48 8.35 14.68
C GLY A 204 -0.12 8.34 15.37
N SER A 205 -0.15 8.68 16.66
CA SER A 205 1.03 8.72 17.54
C SER A 205 0.65 8.27 18.95
N THR A 206 -0.27 7.31 19.07
CA THR A 206 -0.72 6.81 20.38
C THR A 206 0.29 5.85 20.99
N GLY A 207 0.27 5.70 22.30
CA GLY A 207 1.23 4.89 23.03
C GLY A 207 2.63 5.48 23.08
N ARG A 208 3.68 4.65 22.97
CA ARG A 208 5.09 5.11 23.03
C ARG A 208 5.60 5.45 21.64
N SER A 209 5.28 6.65 21.19
CA SER A 209 5.64 7.17 19.89
C SER A 209 6.30 8.54 20.03
N THR A 210 7.17 8.91 19.09
CA THR A 210 7.83 10.23 19.03
C THR A 210 7.22 11.17 18.00
N GLY A 211 6.29 10.67 17.19
CA GLY A 211 5.60 11.43 16.13
C GLY A 211 4.71 10.51 15.29
N PRO A 212 3.88 11.08 14.40
CA PRO A 212 2.93 10.30 13.61
C PRO A 212 3.64 9.28 12.71
N HIS A 213 3.31 8.01 12.89
CA HIS A 213 3.79 6.89 12.05
C HIS A 213 2.92 5.66 12.26
N LEU A 214 2.97 4.72 11.32
CA LEU A 214 2.48 3.36 11.50
C LEU A 214 3.66 2.45 11.85
N HIS A 215 3.60 1.77 12.98
CA HIS A 215 4.46 0.62 13.24
C HIS A 215 3.77 -0.64 12.69
N PHE A 216 4.38 -1.25 11.67
CA PHE A 216 3.88 -2.46 11.02
C PHE A 216 4.83 -3.62 11.26
N ALA A 217 4.30 -4.73 11.73
CA ALA A 217 5.04 -5.97 11.97
C ALA A 217 4.30 -7.19 11.40
N LEU A 218 5.07 -8.19 10.99
CA LEU A 218 4.65 -9.48 10.47
C LEU A 218 5.29 -10.58 11.34
#